data_4350cd162ef905a22c1fcbaabbec8f69
#
_entry.id   4350cd162ef905a22c1fcbaabbec8f69
#
_cell.length_a   1.000
_cell.length_b   1.000
_cell.length_c   1.000
_cell.angle_alpha   90.00
_cell.angle_beta   90.00
_cell.angle_gamma   90.00
#
_symmetry.space_group_name_H-M   'P 1'
#
loop_
_entity.id
_entity.type
_entity.pdbx_description
1 polymer ?
#
loop_
_entity_poly.entity_id
_entity_poly.type
_entity_poly.pdbx_seq_one_letter_code
_entity_poly.pdbx_strand_id
1 'polypeptide(L)'
;MTMASAPAIHLEGVVKTFPNPLDAARPIRAVDGISLKAGGAEASDRLIALVGPDGAGKSTFMRLLCGLEAPDEGRLSVLGTTPDPDNEDFTTRIAFMPQTLGLYKTLSCRENLEVFAGLRGFEGEADGAAGLKRRIAELLSMTGLAGFEERQAGKLSGGMKQKLALASALLRIPDLLLLDEPTVGVDPLSRRELWSVVRRMLADTPMTCVFSTAYLEEAEAADRVLLFESGRIIADENPQSFISRANGRTYLLPLANRAEHDAQMLCRRLSEETAATRSDALFLDIVPRMGGAAATTLAPTLPVKDARVPAGFVPRQPSLEDAYALLTFPRAPKTANRFASPPSDASDALAASADDTAERPVVIRADGIARKFGNFVAVADTSFEVRRGEIFGLLGPNGAGKTTTFRMLCGLLVPSKGQIEVAGYDLRTAKAGARARIGYVAQKFSLYGKLSVEQNLRYFGRSYGFFGQALQDRIDASLEDFGLTDRRDTTAGSLSFGAKRDLSMACGLIHSPEILFLDEATSGADLASRRTFWRRINALAAAGTSVVVTTHFLEEAEYCDRFLIQDAGKVLALGTPREVKQRAAVLSAVSGQSLVVDRMSIEDAFVAIVEAGRRSQETPS
;
A
#
# COMPACT_ATOMS: atom_id res chain seq x y z
N MET A 1 -17.79 -44.58 5.52
CA MET A 1 -17.17 -43.51 6.32
C MET A 1 -15.98 -43.00 5.49
N THR A 2 -16.18 -41.94 4.75
CA THR A 2 -15.09 -41.24 4.06
C THR A 2 -14.14 -40.74 5.14
N MET A 3 -12.89 -41.22 5.14
CA MET A 3 -11.85 -40.67 5.99
C MET A 3 -11.69 -39.20 5.61
N ALA A 4 -12.02 -38.29 6.53
CA ALA A 4 -11.79 -36.87 6.31
C ALA A 4 -10.29 -36.68 5.97
N SER A 5 -10.03 -36.07 4.83
CA SER A 5 -8.66 -35.75 4.40
C SER A 5 -7.96 -34.96 5.52
N ALA A 6 -6.74 -35.36 5.85
CA ALA A 6 -5.97 -34.66 6.89
C ALA A 6 -5.76 -33.19 6.48
N PRO A 7 -5.87 -32.23 7.43
CA PRO A 7 -5.65 -30.84 7.13
C PRO A 7 -4.22 -30.62 6.63
N ALA A 8 -4.06 -29.69 5.69
CA ALA A 8 -2.72 -29.32 5.19
C ALA A 8 -1.85 -28.69 6.29
N ILE A 9 -2.48 -27.98 7.22
CA ILE A 9 -1.84 -27.26 8.32
C ILE A 9 -2.51 -27.64 9.63
N HIS A 10 -1.73 -28.09 10.61
CA HIS A 10 -2.20 -28.43 11.95
C HIS A 10 -1.22 -27.92 13.01
N LEU A 11 -1.66 -26.98 13.82
CA LEU A 11 -0.91 -26.39 14.93
C LEU A 11 -1.66 -26.62 16.25
N GLU A 12 -0.91 -26.88 17.33
CA GLU A 12 -1.42 -27.02 18.69
C GLU A 12 -0.54 -26.22 19.65
N GLY A 13 -1.00 -25.03 20.08
CA GLY A 13 -0.33 -24.18 21.07
C GLY A 13 1.06 -23.70 20.64
N VAL A 14 1.26 -23.44 19.34
CA VAL A 14 2.60 -23.10 18.80
C VAL A 14 3.05 -21.73 19.27
N VAL A 15 4.28 -21.66 19.80
CA VAL A 15 4.94 -20.42 20.23
C VAL A 15 6.28 -20.26 19.51
N LYS A 16 6.60 -19.04 19.10
CA LYS A 16 7.92 -18.64 18.59
C LYS A 16 8.32 -17.28 19.15
N THR A 17 9.51 -17.23 19.73
CA THR A 17 10.07 -16.04 20.36
C THR A 17 11.38 -15.63 19.71
N PHE A 18 11.67 -14.33 19.72
CA PHE A 18 12.95 -13.79 19.29
C PHE A 18 13.52 -12.84 20.36
N PRO A 19 14.85 -12.71 20.46
CA PRO A 19 15.46 -11.70 21.33
C PRO A 19 14.97 -10.30 20.97
N ASN A 20 14.63 -9.50 21.99
CA ASN A 20 14.28 -8.12 21.79
C ASN A 20 15.55 -7.25 21.79
N PRO A 21 15.91 -6.60 20.67
CA PRO A 21 17.12 -5.79 20.61
C PRO A 21 17.08 -4.53 21.49
N LEU A 22 15.89 -4.12 21.96
CA LEU A 22 15.68 -2.94 22.81
C LEU A 22 15.58 -3.30 24.30
N ASP A 23 15.21 -4.53 24.62
CA ASP A 23 15.05 -5.00 25.99
C ASP A 23 15.29 -6.53 26.05
N ALA A 24 16.50 -6.91 26.39
CA ALA A 24 16.90 -8.33 26.49
C ALA A 24 16.08 -9.14 27.53
N ALA A 25 15.46 -8.47 28.50
CA ALA A 25 14.63 -9.11 29.51
C ALA A 25 13.20 -9.45 29.01
N ARG A 26 12.79 -8.90 27.87
CA ARG A 26 11.44 -9.09 27.29
C ARG A 26 11.52 -9.58 25.85
N PRO A 27 11.65 -10.89 25.61
CA PRO A 27 11.67 -11.43 24.25
C PRO A 27 10.36 -11.11 23.52
N ILE A 28 10.45 -10.94 22.21
CA ILE A 28 9.32 -10.71 21.32
C ILE A 28 8.67 -12.06 21.01
N ARG A 29 7.44 -12.27 21.43
CA ARG A 29 6.61 -13.41 21.02
C ARG A 29 6.02 -13.13 19.65
N ALA A 30 6.68 -13.58 18.60
CA ALA A 30 6.23 -13.38 17.22
C ALA A 30 5.05 -14.28 16.87
N VAL A 31 4.96 -15.47 17.48
CA VAL A 31 3.80 -16.37 17.47
C VAL A 31 3.54 -16.77 18.91
N ASP A 32 2.31 -16.64 19.41
CA ASP A 32 1.96 -16.78 20.81
C ASP A 32 0.75 -17.70 20.99
N GLY A 33 1.01 -19.00 21.11
CA GLY A 33 0.02 -20.02 21.46
C GLY A 33 -0.99 -20.30 20.33
N ILE A 34 -0.60 -20.24 19.05
CA ILE A 34 -1.50 -20.49 17.93
C ILE A 34 -1.89 -21.97 17.85
N SER A 35 -3.21 -22.22 17.80
CA SER A 35 -3.80 -23.52 17.45
C SER A 35 -4.69 -23.33 16.23
N LEU A 36 -4.45 -24.13 15.17
CA LEU A 36 -5.13 -23.98 13.88
C LEU A 36 -5.20 -25.31 13.14
N LYS A 37 -6.32 -25.57 12.48
CA LYS A 37 -6.45 -26.59 11.44
C LYS A 37 -6.97 -25.94 10.17
N ALA A 38 -6.26 -26.07 9.06
CA ALA A 38 -6.61 -25.36 7.83
C ALA A 38 -6.14 -26.09 6.57
N GLY A 39 -6.88 -25.86 5.47
CA GLY A 39 -6.56 -26.36 4.16
C GLY A 39 -6.62 -27.88 4.01
N GLY A 40 -6.23 -28.36 2.85
CA GLY A 40 -6.25 -29.77 2.44
C GLY A 40 -6.96 -29.97 1.11
N ALA A 41 -6.71 -31.10 0.45
CA ALA A 41 -7.19 -31.36 -0.91
C ALA A 41 -8.72 -31.31 -1.05
N GLU A 42 -9.45 -31.71 -0.03
CA GLU A 42 -10.93 -31.74 0.00
C GLU A 42 -11.52 -30.61 0.86
N ALA A 43 -10.68 -29.70 1.40
CA ALA A 43 -11.16 -28.59 2.21
C ALA A 43 -11.83 -27.52 1.37
N SER A 44 -12.83 -26.85 1.94
CA SER A 44 -13.48 -25.69 1.32
C SER A 44 -12.66 -24.40 1.49
N ASP A 45 -11.65 -24.41 2.37
CA ASP A 45 -10.77 -23.28 2.70
C ASP A 45 -9.36 -23.46 2.13
N ARG A 46 -9.26 -23.53 0.79
CA ARG A 46 -7.96 -23.70 0.12
C ARG A 46 -7.21 -22.41 -0.16
N LEU A 47 -7.88 -21.27 -0.19
CA LEU A 47 -7.27 -19.95 -0.31
C LEU A 47 -7.42 -19.21 1.02
N ILE A 48 -6.31 -19.09 1.78
CA ILE A 48 -6.30 -18.57 3.15
C ILE A 48 -5.50 -17.27 3.20
N ALA A 49 -6.14 -16.19 3.62
CA ALA A 49 -5.52 -14.88 3.78
C ALA A 49 -5.05 -14.65 5.22
N LEU A 50 -3.81 -14.19 5.39
CA LEU A 50 -3.27 -13.69 6.65
C LEU A 50 -3.28 -12.17 6.61
N VAL A 51 -4.10 -11.54 7.43
CA VAL A 51 -4.18 -10.08 7.56
C VAL A 51 -3.77 -9.65 8.97
N GLY A 52 -3.32 -8.42 9.13
CA GLY A 52 -2.91 -7.88 10.42
C GLY A 52 -1.82 -6.82 10.29
N PRO A 53 -1.54 -6.07 11.36
CA PRO A 53 -0.54 -5.01 11.34
C PRO A 53 0.88 -5.54 11.09
N ASP A 54 1.78 -4.60 10.78
CA ASP A 54 3.20 -4.90 10.66
C ASP A 54 3.75 -5.42 11.99
N GLY A 55 4.56 -6.48 11.91
CA GLY A 55 5.09 -7.13 13.10
C GLY A 55 4.10 -8.02 13.86
N ALA A 56 2.88 -8.26 13.34
CA ALA A 56 1.89 -9.14 13.97
C ALA A 56 2.26 -10.63 14.00
N GLY A 57 3.34 -11.03 13.29
CA GLY A 57 3.83 -12.41 13.27
C GLY A 57 3.53 -13.20 12.00
N LYS A 58 2.88 -12.61 10.98
CA LYS A 58 2.47 -13.28 9.72
C LYS A 58 3.63 -13.98 9.01
N SER A 59 4.73 -13.27 8.75
CA SER A 59 5.92 -13.85 8.08
C SER A 59 6.61 -14.92 8.92
N THR A 60 6.63 -14.77 10.25
CA THR A 60 7.16 -15.79 11.17
C THR A 60 6.29 -17.04 11.11
N PHE A 61 4.97 -16.87 11.09
CA PHE A 61 4.03 -17.99 10.93
C PHE A 61 4.30 -18.76 9.63
N MET A 62 4.48 -18.07 8.49
CA MET A 62 4.81 -18.73 7.22
C MET A 62 6.17 -19.44 7.26
N ARG A 63 7.18 -18.86 7.93
CA ARG A 63 8.49 -19.51 8.08
C ARG A 63 8.42 -20.77 8.93
N LEU A 64 7.56 -20.80 9.94
CA LEU A 64 7.27 -22.02 10.69
C LEU A 64 6.64 -23.09 9.79
N LEU A 65 5.65 -22.72 8.95
CA LEU A 65 4.98 -23.66 8.05
C LEU A 65 5.93 -24.30 7.02
N CYS A 66 6.93 -23.56 6.54
CA CYS A 66 7.91 -24.11 5.58
C CYS A 66 9.18 -24.67 6.24
N GLY A 67 9.24 -24.76 7.58
CA GLY A 67 10.36 -25.33 8.31
C GLY A 67 11.61 -24.45 8.41
N LEU A 68 11.57 -23.20 7.93
CA LEU A 68 12.68 -22.25 8.07
C LEU A 68 12.88 -21.75 9.50
N GLU A 69 11.85 -21.90 10.34
CA GLU A 69 11.90 -21.66 11.77
C GLU A 69 11.29 -22.88 12.48
N ALA A 70 11.87 -23.28 13.60
CA ALA A 70 11.28 -24.29 14.47
C ALA A 70 10.46 -23.62 15.59
N PRO A 71 9.33 -24.17 16.02
CA PRO A 71 8.59 -23.66 17.16
C PRO A 71 9.40 -23.86 18.45
N ASP A 72 9.27 -22.93 19.39
CA ASP A 72 9.88 -23.03 20.71
C ASP A 72 9.00 -23.88 21.64
N GLU A 73 7.66 -23.83 21.45
CA GLU A 73 6.67 -24.61 22.18
C GLU A 73 5.53 -25.04 21.26
N GLY A 74 4.80 -26.08 21.67
CA GLY A 74 3.64 -26.60 20.95
C GLY A 74 4.00 -27.66 19.89
N ARG A 75 3.01 -28.02 19.06
CA ARG A 75 3.17 -29.01 17.98
C ARG A 75 2.78 -28.40 16.65
N LEU A 76 3.58 -28.67 15.63
CA LEU A 76 3.36 -28.21 14.27
C LEU A 76 3.46 -29.41 13.32
N SER A 77 2.42 -29.61 12.51
CA SER A 77 2.39 -30.59 11.41
C SER A 77 1.90 -29.89 10.14
N VAL A 78 2.62 -30.06 9.06
CA VAL A 78 2.29 -29.54 7.73
C VAL A 78 2.31 -30.69 6.74
N LEU A 79 1.25 -30.85 5.96
CA LEU A 79 1.03 -31.97 5.04
C LEU A 79 1.21 -33.35 5.72
N GLY A 80 0.84 -33.43 7.01
CA GLY A 80 0.90 -34.63 7.83
C GLY A 80 2.28 -34.94 8.44
N THR A 81 3.30 -34.10 8.23
CA THR A 81 4.65 -34.26 8.74
C THR A 81 5.11 -33.05 9.55
N THR A 82 6.13 -33.23 10.40
CA THR A 82 6.83 -32.09 11.00
C THR A 82 7.60 -31.34 9.90
N PRO A 83 7.48 -30.01 9.76
CA PRO A 83 8.25 -29.27 8.78
C PRO A 83 9.77 -29.47 8.97
N ASP A 84 10.43 -29.90 7.91
CA ASP A 84 11.87 -30.12 7.89
C ASP A 84 12.44 -29.66 6.54
N PRO A 85 13.26 -28.59 6.50
CA PRO A 85 13.83 -28.07 5.26
C PRO A 85 14.89 -29.02 4.63
N ASP A 86 15.41 -29.96 5.39
CA ASP A 86 16.40 -30.95 4.90
C ASP A 86 15.70 -32.22 4.34
N ASN A 87 14.37 -32.33 4.52
CA ASN A 87 13.59 -33.43 3.97
C ASN A 87 13.12 -33.11 2.55
N GLU A 88 13.65 -33.81 1.55
CA GLU A 88 13.34 -33.63 0.14
C GLU A 88 11.86 -33.87 -0.17
N ASP A 89 11.23 -34.89 0.39
CA ASP A 89 9.80 -35.19 0.21
C ASP A 89 8.93 -34.03 0.71
N PHE A 90 9.32 -33.39 1.81
CA PHE A 90 8.62 -32.24 2.36
C PHE A 90 8.82 -30.98 1.48
N THR A 91 10.09 -30.68 1.11
CA THR A 91 10.44 -29.46 0.37
C THR A 91 9.92 -29.46 -1.07
N THR A 92 9.75 -30.64 -1.69
CA THR A 92 9.15 -30.76 -3.02
C THR A 92 7.65 -30.46 -3.04
N ARG A 93 6.95 -30.68 -1.93
CA ARG A 93 5.50 -30.49 -1.78
C ARG A 93 5.11 -29.10 -1.33
N ILE A 94 6.07 -28.26 -0.90
CA ILE A 94 5.85 -26.87 -0.46
C ILE A 94 6.54 -25.91 -1.40
N ALA A 95 5.88 -24.78 -1.66
CA ALA A 95 6.50 -23.63 -2.30
C ALA A 95 6.34 -22.39 -1.43
N PHE A 96 7.42 -21.66 -1.22
CA PHE A 96 7.43 -20.40 -0.48
C PHE A 96 7.97 -19.27 -1.32
N MET A 97 7.19 -18.20 -1.44
CA MET A 97 7.59 -16.94 -2.04
C MET A 97 7.71 -15.91 -0.92
N PRO A 98 8.92 -15.58 -0.47
CA PRO A 98 9.14 -14.61 0.60
C PRO A 98 8.94 -13.18 0.07
N GLN A 99 8.70 -12.23 0.97
CA GLN A 99 8.57 -10.81 0.67
C GLN A 99 9.80 -10.25 -0.08
N THR A 100 11.00 -10.70 0.29
CA THR A 100 12.22 -10.39 -0.46
C THR A 100 12.48 -11.50 -1.48
N LEU A 101 12.24 -11.19 -2.75
CA LEU A 101 12.38 -12.15 -3.84
C LEU A 101 13.82 -12.66 -3.97
N GLY A 102 14.00 -13.96 -3.94
CA GLY A 102 15.29 -14.64 -4.08
C GLY A 102 15.82 -14.71 -5.52
N LEU A 103 15.40 -13.84 -6.43
CA LEU A 103 15.78 -13.88 -7.85
C LEU A 103 17.24 -13.47 -8.07
N TYR A 104 17.93 -14.19 -8.94
CA TYR A 104 19.28 -13.86 -9.42
C TYR A 104 19.20 -12.73 -10.45
N LYS A 105 19.54 -11.51 -10.02
CA LYS A 105 19.35 -10.28 -10.81
C LYS A 105 20.13 -10.22 -12.12
N THR A 106 21.25 -10.91 -12.21
CA THR A 106 22.13 -10.98 -13.37
C THR A 106 21.69 -12.02 -14.38
N LEU A 107 20.90 -13.01 -13.97
CA LEU A 107 20.35 -14.04 -14.82
C LEU A 107 19.09 -13.57 -15.53
N SER A 108 18.81 -14.15 -16.72
CA SER A 108 17.57 -13.94 -17.47
C SER A 108 16.37 -14.59 -16.76
N CYS A 109 15.14 -14.35 -17.25
CA CYS A 109 13.95 -15.02 -16.74
C CYS A 109 14.07 -16.54 -16.88
N ARG A 110 14.49 -17.02 -18.05
CA ARG A 110 14.70 -18.45 -18.34
C ARG A 110 15.75 -19.05 -17.40
N GLU A 111 16.94 -18.46 -17.32
CA GLU A 111 18.03 -18.95 -16.47
C GLU A 111 17.64 -18.99 -14.99
N ASN A 112 16.86 -18.00 -14.49
CA ASN A 112 16.32 -18.08 -13.13
C ASN A 112 15.45 -19.32 -12.95
N LEU A 113 14.52 -19.60 -13.88
CA LEU A 113 13.65 -20.76 -13.79
C LEU A 113 14.44 -22.08 -13.89
N GLU A 114 15.47 -22.15 -14.73
CA GLU A 114 16.36 -23.32 -14.83
C GLU A 114 17.11 -23.57 -13.52
N VAL A 115 17.68 -22.53 -12.90
CA VAL A 115 18.35 -22.66 -11.58
C VAL A 115 17.37 -23.13 -10.50
N PHE A 116 16.17 -22.52 -10.42
CA PHE A 116 15.17 -22.94 -9.44
C PHE A 116 14.64 -24.36 -9.71
N ALA A 117 14.58 -24.79 -10.96
CA ALA A 117 14.22 -26.16 -11.32
C ALA A 117 15.27 -27.18 -10.79
N GLY A 118 16.56 -26.87 -10.98
CA GLY A 118 17.64 -27.70 -10.44
C GLY A 118 17.60 -27.78 -8.90
N LEU A 119 17.41 -26.63 -8.23
CA LEU A 119 17.29 -26.57 -6.77
C LEU A 119 16.07 -27.34 -6.22
N ARG A 120 15.03 -27.58 -7.04
CA ARG A 120 13.81 -28.29 -6.66
C ARG A 120 13.77 -29.73 -7.18
N GLY A 121 14.88 -30.27 -7.67
CA GLY A 121 14.96 -31.64 -8.14
C GLY A 121 14.05 -31.95 -9.33
N PHE A 122 13.78 -30.98 -10.23
CA PHE A 122 12.93 -31.18 -11.40
C PHE A 122 13.57 -32.10 -12.46
N GLU A 123 14.87 -32.36 -12.39
CA GLU A 123 15.64 -33.12 -13.38
C GLU A 123 15.27 -34.61 -13.44
N GLY A 124 14.49 -35.12 -12.48
CA GLY A 124 14.09 -36.54 -12.39
C GLY A 124 12.73 -36.88 -13.00
N GLU A 125 12.02 -35.97 -13.64
CA GLU A 125 10.72 -36.27 -14.26
C GLU A 125 10.89 -36.95 -15.64
N ALA A 126 9.88 -37.76 -16.02
CA ALA A 126 9.95 -38.71 -17.14
C ALA A 126 10.40 -38.14 -18.52
N ASP A 127 10.26 -36.81 -18.72
CA ASP A 127 10.61 -36.13 -19.96
C ASP A 127 11.95 -35.35 -19.91
N GLY A 128 12.66 -35.35 -18.78
CA GLY A 128 13.96 -34.71 -18.59
C GLY A 128 14.01 -33.24 -19.07
N ALA A 129 15.06 -32.87 -19.77
CA ALA A 129 15.28 -31.50 -20.26
C ALA A 129 14.18 -30.97 -21.20
N ALA A 130 13.47 -31.82 -21.94
CA ALA A 130 12.38 -31.41 -22.82
C ALA A 130 11.13 -31.05 -22.01
N GLY A 131 10.83 -31.80 -20.95
CA GLY A 131 9.75 -31.51 -20.01
C GLY A 131 9.97 -30.18 -19.28
N LEU A 132 11.20 -29.94 -18.81
CA LEU A 132 11.57 -28.67 -18.18
C LEU A 132 11.37 -27.46 -19.14
N LYS A 133 11.83 -27.57 -20.38
CA LYS A 133 11.64 -26.49 -21.36
C LYS A 133 10.17 -26.17 -21.62
N ARG A 134 9.32 -27.22 -21.74
CA ARG A 134 7.86 -27.03 -21.88
C ARG A 134 7.26 -26.35 -20.65
N ARG A 135 7.62 -26.79 -19.46
CA ARG A 135 7.13 -26.22 -18.20
C ARG A 135 7.54 -24.75 -18.02
N ILE A 136 8.79 -24.39 -18.34
CA ILE A 136 9.26 -23.00 -18.33
C ILE A 136 8.47 -22.16 -19.32
N ALA A 137 8.27 -22.62 -20.54
CA ALA A 137 7.49 -21.88 -21.55
C ALA A 137 6.02 -21.68 -21.12
N GLU A 138 5.40 -22.70 -20.54
CA GLU A 138 4.06 -22.63 -19.97
C GLU A 138 3.97 -21.56 -18.86
N LEU A 139 4.87 -21.61 -17.88
CA LEU A 139 4.89 -20.67 -16.75
C LEU A 139 5.15 -19.23 -17.20
N LEU A 140 6.06 -19.01 -18.14
CA LEU A 140 6.32 -17.69 -18.72
C LEU A 140 5.09 -17.16 -19.47
N SER A 141 4.37 -18.04 -20.19
CA SER A 141 3.11 -17.68 -20.84
C SER A 141 2.03 -17.36 -19.82
N MET A 142 1.81 -18.21 -18.80
CA MET A 142 0.80 -18.01 -17.75
C MET A 142 1.02 -16.73 -16.97
N THR A 143 2.27 -16.34 -16.73
CA THR A 143 2.64 -15.14 -15.97
C THR A 143 2.78 -13.88 -16.84
N GLY A 144 2.50 -13.99 -18.16
CA GLY A 144 2.64 -12.88 -19.10
C GLY A 144 4.10 -12.40 -19.27
N LEU A 145 5.05 -13.31 -19.08
CA LEU A 145 6.49 -13.07 -19.29
C LEU A 145 7.00 -13.64 -20.63
N ALA A 146 6.12 -14.20 -21.46
CA ALA A 146 6.44 -14.57 -22.83
C ALA A 146 6.94 -13.34 -23.61
N GLY A 147 8.06 -13.48 -24.33
CA GLY A 147 8.77 -12.38 -25.00
C GLY A 147 9.79 -11.64 -24.12
N PHE A 148 9.92 -12.02 -22.85
CA PHE A 148 10.92 -11.47 -21.92
C PHE A 148 11.88 -12.55 -21.38
N GLU A 149 11.88 -13.73 -22.00
CA GLU A 149 12.62 -14.91 -21.56
C GLU A 149 14.10 -14.64 -21.32
N GLU A 150 14.72 -13.91 -22.24
CA GLU A 150 16.16 -13.59 -22.24
C GLU A 150 16.47 -12.29 -21.48
N ARG A 151 15.45 -11.60 -20.93
CA ARG A 151 15.66 -10.36 -20.19
C ARG A 151 16.15 -10.66 -18.78
N GLN A 152 17.23 -9.98 -18.37
CA GLN A 152 17.78 -10.10 -17.03
C GLN A 152 16.74 -9.71 -15.95
N ALA A 153 16.61 -10.52 -14.89
CA ALA A 153 15.66 -10.28 -13.81
C ALA A 153 15.88 -8.91 -13.12
N GLY A 154 17.12 -8.44 -13.05
CA GLY A 154 17.44 -7.11 -12.53
C GLY A 154 16.81 -5.95 -13.31
N LYS A 155 16.53 -6.15 -14.61
CA LYS A 155 15.95 -5.15 -15.53
C LYS A 155 14.41 -5.26 -15.66
N LEU A 156 13.78 -6.19 -14.95
CA LEU A 156 12.32 -6.31 -14.89
C LEU A 156 11.70 -5.23 -14.00
N SER A 157 10.44 -4.91 -14.28
CA SER A 157 9.62 -4.10 -13.34
C SER A 157 9.34 -4.86 -12.05
N GLY A 158 8.84 -4.18 -11.01
CA GLY A 158 8.44 -4.81 -9.74
C GLY A 158 7.45 -5.95 -9.97
N GLY A 159 6.34 -5.68 -10.68
CA GLY A 159 5.32 -6.68 -10.98
C GLY A 159 5.85 -7.86 -11.82
N MET A 160 6.72 -7.60 -12.80
CA MET A 160 7.35 -8.68 -13.57
C MET A 160 8.27 -9.56 -12.71
N LYS A 161 8.98 -8.98 -11.73
CA LYS A 161 9.77 -9.76 -10.75
C LYS A 161 8.90 -10.63 -9.88
N GLN A 162 7.76 -10.11 -9.41
CA GLN A 162 6.80 -10.89 -8.63
C GLN A 162 6.24 -12.06 -9.44
N LYS A 163 5.87 -11.83 -10.70
CA LYS A 163 5.42 -12.87 -11.62
C LYS A 163 6.48 -13.93 -11.88
N LEU A 164 7.75 -13.53 -12.05
CA LEU A 164 8.87 -14.48 -12.20
C LEU A 164 9.10 -15.29 -10.92
N ALA A 165 9.01 -14.67 -9.74
CA ALA A 165 9.13 -15.36 -8.47
C ALA A 165 7.97 -16.35 -8.25
N LEU A 166 6.73 -15.98 -8.61
CA LEU A 166 5.59 -16.89 -8.60
C LEU A 166 5.82 -18.06 -9.58
N ALA A 167 6.28 -17.80 -10.79
CA ALA A 167 6.62 -18.84 -11.77
C ALA A 167 7.69 -19.79 -11.22
N SER A 168 8.71 -19.27 -10.54
CA SER A 168 9.74 -20.09 -9.86
C SER A 168 9.17 -20.96 -8.73
N ALA A 169 8.19 -20.45 -7.98
CA ALA A 169 7.49 -21.18 -6.95
C ALA A 169 6.59 -22.31 -7.53
N LEU A 170 6.05 -22.12 -8.73
CA LEU A 170 5.13 -23.03 -9.41
C LEU A 170 5.81 -23.98 -10.40
N LEU A 171 7.14 -24.04 -10.47
CA LEU A 171 7.87 -25.01 -11.34
C LEU A 171 7.40 -26.43 -11.11
N ARG A 172 7.32 -26.87 -9.86
CA ARG A 172 6.52 -28.02 -9.44
C ARG A 172 5.23 -27.52 -8.84
N ILE A 173 4.13 -28.21 -9.08
CA ILE A 173 2.84 -27.89 -8.46
C ILE A 173 2.91 -28.34 -7.00
N PRO A 174 2.89 -27.39 -6.03
CA PRO A 174 3.00 -27.75 -4.62
C PRO A 174 1.64 -28.20 -4.07
N ASP A 175 1.65 -28.98 -2.99
CA ASP A 175 0.45 -29.21 -2.18
C ASP A 175 0.11 -28.01 -1.31
N LEU A 176 1.15 -27.25 -0.88
CA LEU A 176 1.01 -26.02 -0.10
C LEU A 176 1.86 -24.88 -0.71
N LEU A 177 1.19 -23.82 -1.17
CA LEU A 177 1.81 -22.59 -1.66
C LEU A 177 1.72 -21.51 -0.58
N LEU A 178 2.86 -20.94 -0.20
CA LEU A 178 2.98 -19.87 0.79
C LEU A 178 3.45 -18.59 0.06
N LEU A 179 2.69 -17.50 0.17
CA LEU A 179 2.99 -16.23 -0.50
C LEU A 179 3.05 -15.10 0.54
N ASP A 180 4.24 -14.59 0.83
CA ASP A 180 4.43 -13.51 1.81
C ASP A 180 4.43 -12.15 1.11
N GLU A 181 3.31 -11.43 1.20
CA GLU A 181 3.07 -10.13 0.56
C GLU A 181 3.38 -10.13 -0.96
N PRO A 182 2.81 -11.05 -1.76
CA PRO A 182 3.20 -11.27 -3.16
C PRO A 182 2.93 -10.08 -4.07
N THR A 183 2.12 -9.12 -3.66
CA THR A 183 1.63 -8.01 -4.49
C THR A 183 2.09 -6.64 -4.01
N VAL A 184 2.88 -6.56 -2.94
CA VAL A 184 3.42 -5.29 -2.45
C VAL A 184 4.33 -4.64 -3.49
N GLY A 185 4.06 -3.35 -3.81
CA GLY A 185 4.77 -2.60 -4.84
C GLY A 185 4.45 -3.02 -6.28
N VAL A 186 3.39 -3.78 -6.48
CA VAL A 186 2.88 -4.20 -7.80
C VAL A 186 1.70 -3.30 -8.20
N ASP A 187 1.69 -2.87 -9.46
CA ASP A 187 0.58 -2.11 -9.98
C ASP A 187 -0.71 -2.97 -10.11
N PRO A 188 -1.91 -2.37 -10.12
CA PRO A 188 -3.17 -3.09 -10.07
C PRO A 188 -3.40 -4.09 -11.21
N LEU A 189 -2.96 -3.77 -12.42
CA LEU A 189 -3.07 -4.69 -13.55
C LEU A 189 -2.22 -5.95 -13.34
N SER A 190 -0.94 -5.75 -13.00
CA SER A 190 -0.02 -6.86 -12.69
C SER A 190 -0.49 -7.67 -11.46
N ARG A 191 -1.15 -7.02 -10.48
CA ARG A 191 -1.75 -7.67 -9.31
C ARG A 191 -2.91 -8.58 -9.73
N ARG A 192 -3.85 -8.10 -10.54
CA ARG A 192 -4.97 -8.91 -11.07
C ARG A 192 -4.47 -10.11 -11.87
N GLU A 193 -3.45 -9.93 -12.71
CA GLU A 193 -2.84 -11.02 -13.47
C GLU A 193 -2.17 -12.06 -12.57
N LEU A 194 -1.45 -11.65 -11.53
CA LEU A 194 -0.84 -12.56 -10.57
C LEU A 194 -1.91 -13.44 -9.87
N TRP A 195 -2.96 -12.81 -9.36
CA TRP A 195 -4.06 -13.53 -8.73
C TRP A 195 -4.83 -14.42 -9.70
N SER A 196 -4.93 -14.07 -10.96
CA SER A 196 -5.55 -14.95 -11.97
C SER A 196 -4.78 -16.26 -12.14
N VAL A 197 -3.44 -16.20 -12.09
CA VAL A 197 -2.58 -17.41 -12.13
C VAL A 197 -2.82 -18.28 -10.90
N VAL A 198 -2.80 -17.70 -9.69
CA VAL A 198 -3.02 -18.45 -8.44
C VAL A 198 -4.41 -19.11 -8.43
N ARG A 199 -5.46 -18.39 -8.80
CA ARG A 199 -6.84 -18.92 -8.86
C ARG A 199 -6.98 -20.05 -9.87
N ARG A 200 -6.35 -19.92 -11.05
CA ARG A 200 -6.33 -20.98 -12.04
C ARG A 200 -5.66 -22.24 -11.49
N MET A 201 -4.51 -22.10 -10.81
CA MET A 201 -3.83 -23.24 -10.18
C MET A 201 -4.70 -23.91 -9.11
N LEU A 202 -5.41 -23.13 -8.28
CA LEU A 202 -6.34 -23.65 -7.28
C LEU A 202 -7.54 -24.38 -7.90
N ALA A 203 -8.00 -23.94 -9.09
CA ALA A 203 -9.10 -24.60 -9.81
C ALA A 203 -8.65 -25.93 -10.43
N ASP A 204 -7.42 -25.97 -10.97
CA ASP A 204 -6.89 -27.10 -11.72
C ASP A 204 -6.22 -28.17 -10.83
N THR A 205 -5.92 -27.86 -9.56
CA THR A 205 -5.14 -28.73 -8.64
C THR A 205 -5.71 -28.73 -7.23
N PRO A 206 -5.42 -29.76 -6.40
CA PRO A 206 -5.85 -29.82 -4.99
C PRO A 206 -4.96 -28.96 -4.05
N MET A 207 -4.19 -28.01 -4.59
CA MET A 207 -3.28 -27.14 -3.85
C MET A 207 -4.02 -26.31 -2.79
N THR A 208 -3.38 -26.09 -1.64
CA THR A 208 -3.75 -25.07 -0.66
C THR A 208 -2.81 -23.87 -0.81
N CYS A 209 -3.34 -22.66 -0.78
CA CYS A 209 -2.57 -21.42 -0.84
C CYS A 209 -2.81 -20.58 0.43
N VAL A 210 -1.73 -20.25 1.13
CA VAL A 210 -1.74 -19.30 2.26
C VAL A 210 -0.97 -18.05 1.82
N PHE A 211 -1.59 -16.90 1.94
CA PHE A 211 -0.93 -15.65 1.58
C PHE A 211 -1.10 -14.56 2.64
N SER A 212 -0.06 -13.78 2.85
CA SER A 212 -0.18 -12.54 3.62
C SER A 212 -0.45 -11.36 2.69
N THR A 213 -1.23 -10.40 3.14
CA THR A 213 -1.50 -9.19 2.37
C THR A 213 -1.79 -7.99 3.26
N ALA A 214 -1.38 -6.81 2.77
CA ALA A 214 -1.81 -5.51 3.28
C ALA A 214 -3.05 -4.96 2.53
N TYR A 215 -3.48 -5.65 1.45
CA TYR A 215 -4.64 -5.29 0.64
C TYR A 215 -5.85 -6.11 1.08
N LEU A 216 -6.78 -5.48 1.79
CA LEU A 216 -7.96 -6.19 2.31
C LEU A 216 -8.89 -6.69 1.20
N GLU A 217 -8.92 -6.04 0.03
CA GLU A 217 -9.65 -6.51 -1.15
C GLU A 217 -9.17 -7.89 -1.62
N GLU A 218 -7.87 -8.19 -1.49
CA GLU A 218 -7.35 -9.53 -1.79
C GLU A 218 -7.84 -10.57 -0.79
N ALA A 219 -7.92 -10.18 0.50
CA ALA A 219 -8.44 -11.04 1.55
C ALA A 219 -9.96 -11.27 1.42
N GLU A 220 -10.73 -10.32 0.90
CA GLU A 220 -12.16 -10.51 0.59
C GLU A 220 -12.41 -11.62 -0.45
N ALA A 221 -11.42 -11.89 -1.29
CA ALA A 221 -11.49 -12.91 -2.32
C ALA A 221 -10.98 -14.29 -1.87
N ALA A 222 -10.55 -14.42 -0.59
CA ALA A 222 -10.11 -15.67 0.01
C ALA A 222 -11.31 -16.51 0.51
N ASP A 223 -11.08 -17.82 0.74
CA ASP A 223 -12.08 -18.69 1.37
C ASP A 223 -12.12 -18.45 2.88
N ARG A 224 -10.96 -18.10 3.49
CA ARG A 224 -10.79 -17.93 4.94
C ARG A 224 -9.82 -16.81 5.24
N VAL A 225 -10.12 -16.02 6.26
CA VAL A 225 -9.29 -14.89 6.73
C VAL A 225 -8.85 -15.16 8.16
N LEU A 226 -7.54 -15.09 8.39
CA LEU A 226 -6.92 -15.15 9.70
C LEU A 226 -6.40 -13.77 10.06
N LEU A 227 -6.99 -13.13 11.06
CA LEU A 227 -6.54 -11.81 11.54
C LEU A 227 -5.50 -11.99 12.64
N PHE A 228 -4.28 -11.57 12.35
CA PHE A 228 -3.15 -11.59 13.28
C PHE A 228 -3.04 -10.28 14.05
N GLU A 229 -2.80 -10.37 15.35
CA GLU A 229 -2.41 -9.25 16.21
C GLU A 229 -1.48 -9.73 17.32
N SER A 230 -0.31 -9.10 17.43
CA SER A 230 0.67 -9.39 18.51
C SER A 230 0.98 -10.89 18.68
N GLY A 231 1.19 -11.59 17.57
CA GLY A 231 1.52 -13.03 17.56
C GLY A 231 0.32 -13.96 17.70
N ARG A 232 -0.90 -13.46 17.81
CA ARG A 232 -2.13 -14.26 18.00
C ARG A 232 -3.08 -14.12 16.83
N ILE A 233 -3.89 -15.14 16.59
CA ILE A 233 -5.05 -15.05 15.70
C ILE A 233 -6.24 -14.57 16.53
N ILE A 234 -6.73 -13.36 16.22
CA ILE A 234 -7.85 -12.73 16.95
C ILE A 234 -9.19 -12.90 16.23
N ALA A 235 -9.16 -13.27 14.94
CA ALA A 235 -10.34 -13.71 14.18
C ALA A 235 -9.92 -14.76 13.15
N ASP A 236 -10.80 -15.73 12.92
CA ASP A 236 -10.62 -16.88 12.04
C ASP A 236 -11.98 -17.22 11.43
N GLU A 237 -12.26 -16.71 10.24
CA GLU A 237 -13.59 -16.75 9.63
C GLU A 237 -13.51 -16.65 8.10
N ASN A 238 -14.62 -17.01 7.41
CA ASN A 238 -14.76 -16.62 6.02
C ASN A 238 -14.98 -15.10 5.89
N PRO A 239 -14.63 -14.48 4.74
CA PRO A 239 -14.72 -13.03 4.56
C PRO A 239 -16.10 -12.45 4.86
N GLN A 240 -17.19 -13.12 4.48
CA GLN A 240 -18.55 -12.64 4.69
C GLN A 240 -18.95 -12.63 6.16
N SER A 241 -18.57 -13.65 6.93
CA SER A 241 -18.78 -13.68 8.38
C SER A 241 -18.00 -12.56 9.06
N PHE A 242 -16.76 -12.34 8.61
CA PHE A 242 -15.92 -11.27 9.13
C PHE A 242 -16.55 -9.88 8.87
N ILE A 243 -16.97 -9.61 7.62
CA ILE A 243 -17.64 -8.36 7.21
C ILE A 243 -18.94 -8.15 8.01
N SER A 244 -19.67 -9.22 8.29
CA SER A 244 -20.95 -9.14 9.02
C SER A 244 -20.85 -8.56 10.42
N ARG A 245 -19.64 -8.58 11.03
CA ARG A 245 -19.37 -7.92 12.33
C ARG A 245 -19.56 -6.41 12.29
N ALA A 246 -19.44 -5.80 11.10
CA ALA A 246 -19.66 -4.38 10.88
C ALA A 246 -21.09 -4.02 10.44
N ASN A 247 -22.00 -5.01 10.36
CA ASN A 247 -23.40 -4.76 10.02
C ASN A 247 -24.06 -3.78 10.99
N GLY A 248 -24.76 -2.78 10.45
CA GLY A 248 -25.44 -1.74 11.23
C GLY A 248 -24.48 -0.71 11.85
N ARG A 249 -23.19 -0.75 11.52
CA ARG A 249 -22.16 0.14 12.07
C ARG A 249 -21.48 1.01 11.03
N THR A 250 -21.91 0.89 9.77
CA THR A 250 -21.29 1.60 8.64
C THR A 250 -22.29 2.53 7.98
N TYR A 251 -21.85 3.75 7.74
CA TYR A 251 -22.67 4.83 7.24
C TYR A 251 -21.94 5.58 6.14
N LEU A 252 -22.70 6.25 5.29
CA LEU A 252 -22.23 7.16 4.25
C LEU A 252 -22.97 8.48 4.42
N LEU A 253 -22.26 9.57 4.40
CA LEU A 253 -22.81 10.90 4.22
C LEU A 253 -22.60 11.30 2.74
N PRO A 254 -23.59 11.14 1.87
CA PRO A 254 -23.45 11.49 0.47
C PRO A 254 -23.38 13.00 0.31
N LEU A 255 -22.53 13.47 -0.59
CA LEU A 255 -22.33 14.88 -0.89
C LEU A 255 -22.90 15.19 -2.28
N ALA A 256 -24.19 14.93 -2.46
CA ALA A 256 -24.86 14.91 -3.77
C ALA A 256 -24.74 16.21 -4.60
N ASN A 257 -24.44 17.37 -3.98
CA ASN A 257 -24.39 18.68 -4.66
C ASN A 257 -23.19 19.55 -4.26
N ARG A 258 -22.16 19.00 -3.59
CA ARG A 258 -20.99 19.76 -3.19
C ARG A 258 -19.76 19.31 -3.98
N ALA A 259 -18.83 20.24 -4.20
CA ALA A 259 -17.55 19.90 -4.79
C ALA A 259 -16.80 18.84 -3.96
N GLU A 260 -16.02 17.99 -4.59
CA GLU A 260 -15.26 16.92 -3.89
C GLU A 260 -14.32 17.47 -2.82
N HIS A 261 -13.83 18.69 -3.02
CA HIS A 261 -13.08 19.44 -2.01
C HIS A 261 -13.87 19.56 -0.68
N ASP A 262 -15.20 19.75 -0.74
CA ASP A 262 -16.06 19.83 0.44
C ASP A 262 -16.15 18.48 1.16
N ALA A 263 -16.08 17.34 0.43
CA ALA A 263 -16.02 16.01 1.02
C ALA A 263 -14.75 15.83 1.83
N GLN A 264 -13.61 16.21 1.28
CA GLN A 264 -12.31 16.16 1.93
C GLN A 264 -12.29 17.04 3.19
N MET A 265 -12.76 18.29 3.07
CA MET A 265 -12.85 19.21 4.21
C MET A 265 -13.79 18.71 5.29
N LEU A 266 -14.92 18.09 4.91
CA LEU A 266 -15.86 17.49 5.86
C LEU A 266 -15.22 16.31 6.58
N CYS A 267 -14.53 15.40 5.87
CA CYS A 267 -13.81 14.29 6.49
C CYS A 267 -12.73 14.78 7.46
N ARG A 268 -11.98 15.83 7.08
CA ARG A 268 -10.98 16.48 7.95
C ARG A 268 -11.63 16.96 9.24
N ARG A 269 -12.68 17.77 9.14
CA ARG A 269 -13.42 18.33 10.31
C ARG A 269 -13.98 17.23 11.21
N LEU A 270 -14.71 16.27 10.64
CA LEU A 270 -15.30 15.17 11.41
C LEU A 270 -14.24 14.28 12.07
N SER A 271 -13.09 14.06 11.42
CA SER A 271 -11.97 13.32 12.00
C SER A 271 -11.32 14.07 13.15
N GLU A 272 -11.19 15.40 13.07
CA GLU A 272 -10.69 16.25 14.14
C GLU A 272 -11.64 16.26 15.35
N GLU A 273 -12.95 16.42 15.13
CA GLU A 273 -13.98 16.37 16.16
C GLU A 273 -13.98 15.00 16.86
N THR A 274 -13.85 13.91 16.11
CA THR A 274 -13.75 12.54 16.65
C THR A 274 -12.48 12.35 17.47
N ALA A 275 -11.36 12.91 17.05
CA ALA A 275 -10.10 12.83 17.79
C ALA A 275 -10.13 13.65 19.09
N ALA A 276 -10.80 14.80 19.10
CA ALA A 276 -10.93 15.68 20.27
C ALA A 276 -11.83 15.09 21.38
N THR A 277 -12.83 14.26 21.00
CA THR A 277 -13.87 13.74 21.91
C THR A 277 -13.73 12.25 22.21
N ARG A 278 -12.51 11.75 22.35
CA ARG A 278 -12.15 10.32 22.40
C ARG A 278 -12.90 9.43 23.42
N SER A 279 -13.43 9.95 24.50
CA SER A 279 -14.21 9.18 25.48
C SER A 279 -15.66 8.90 25.05
N ASP A 280 -16.19 9.75 24.14
CA ASP A 280 -17.57 9.71 23.64
C ASP A 280 -17.61 9.70 22.10
N ALA A 281 -16.54 9.25 21.44
CA ALA A 281 -16.43 9.26 19.99
C ALA A 281 -17.54 8.43 19.35
N LEU A 282 -18.42 9.09 18.62
CA LEU A 282 -19.50 8.45 17.88
C LEU A 282 -18.94 7.62 16.73
N PHE A 283 -17.91 8.13 16.04
CA PHE A 283 -17.26 7.48 14.93
C PHE A 283 -15.88 6.96 15.32
N LEU A 284 -15.63 5.70 14.97
CA LEU A 284 -14.32 5.08 15.08
C LEU A 284 -13.37 5.60 14.01
N ASP A 285 -13.91 5.79 12.80
CA ASP A 285 -13.15 6.12 11.63
C ASP A 285 -14.01 6.84 10.58
N ILE A 286 -13.47 7.86 9.93
CA ILE A 286 -14.14 8.65 8.89
C ILE A 286 -13.16 8.84 7.75
N VAL A 287 -13.58 8.42 6.55
CA VAL A 287 -12.74 8.47 5.36
C VAL A 287 -13.54 8.97 4.15
N PRO A 288 -12.93 9.65 3.20
CA PRO A 288 -13.55 9.95 1.92
C PRO A 288 -13.77 8.64 1.15
N ARG A 289 -14.98 8.40 0.68
CA ARG A 289 -15.31 7.21 -0.10
C ARG A 289 -16.59 7.43 -0.91
N MET A 290 -16.64 6.95 -2.14
CA MET A 290 -17.83 6.94 -2.98
C MET A 290 -18.54 8.30 -3.13
N GLY A 291 -17.77 9.39 -3.23
CA GLY A 291 -18.34 10.76 -3.36
C GLY A 291 -18.97 11.28 -2.07
N GLY A 292 -18.55 10.81 -0.91
CA GLY A 292 -19.02 11.23 0.39
C GLY A 292 -18.02 10.95 1.51
N ALA A 293 -18.48 11.09 2.76
CA ALA A 293 -17.74 10.68 3.95
C ALA A 293 -18.25 9.33 4.45
N ALA A 294 -17.46 8.27 4.30
CA ALA A 294 -17.77 6.97 4.90
C ALA A 294 -17.36 6.97 6.37
N ALA A 295 -18.25 6.53 7.24
CA ALA A 295 -18.03 6.49 8.68
C ALA A 295 -18.30 5.09 9.24
N THR A 296 -17.44 4.66 10.17
CA THR A 296 -17.60 3.43 10.95
C THR A 296 -17.76 3.79 12.42
N THR A 297 -18.75 3.23 13.10
CA THR A 297 -19.03 3.51 14.51
C THR A 297 -18.99 2.24 15.37
N LEU A 298 -18.67 2.41 16.65
CA LEU A 298 -18.76 1.32 17.63
C LEU A 298 -20.21 0.95 17.97
N ALA A 299 -21.15 1.88 17.80
CA ALA A 299 -22.57 1.62 18.06
C ALA A 299 -23.25 0.94 16.85
N PRO A 300 -24.15 -0.04 17.07
CA PRO A 300 -24.89 -0.68 15.98
C PRO A 300 -25.88 0.26 15.27
N THR A 301 -26.24 1.38 15.89
CA THR A 301 -27.10 2.43 15.30
C THR A 301 -26.59 3.80 15.72
N LEU A 302 -26.58 4.75 14.77
CA LEU A 302 -26.29 6.14 15.11
C LEU A 302 -27.45 6.73 15.93
N PRO A 303 -27.18 7.45 17.02
CA PRO A 303 -28.22 8.20 17.72
C PRO A 303 -28.75 9.32 16.81
N VAL A 304 -29.99 9.18 16.37
CA VAL A 304 -30.65 10.08 15.40
C VAL A 304 -30.74 11.56 15.88
N LYS A 305 -30.50 11.80 17.16
CA LYS A 305 -30.61 13.14 17.78
C LYS A 305 -29.27 13.69 18.29
N ASP A 306 -28.14 13.07 17.96
CA ASP A 306 -26.85 13.60 18.39
C ASP A 306 -26.49 14.83 17.53
N ALA A 307 -26.46 16.01 18.16
CA ALA A 307 -26.17 17.27 17.48
C ALA A 307 -24.75 17.32 16.87
N ARG A 308 -23.87 16.39 17.24
CA ARG A 308 -22.51 16.24 16.68
C ARG A 308 -22.49 15.50 15.34
N VAL A 309 -23.59 14.82 14.97
CA VAL A 309 -23.70 14.08 13.73
C VAL A 309 -24.40 14.96 12.71
N PRO A 310 -23.75 15.33 11.59
CA PRO A 310 -24.43 16.05 10.52
C PRO A 310 -25.64 15.27 10.00
N ALA A 311 -26.75 15.95 9.77
CA ALA A 311 -27.93 15.33 9.18
C ALA A 311 -27.59 14.77 7.79
N GLY A 312 -28.12 13.59 7.46
CA GLY A 312 -27.97 13.00 6.13
C GLY A 312 -27.12 11.74 6.05
N PHE A 313 -26.55 11.24 7.15
CA PHE A 313 -25.90 9.91 7.15
C PHE A 313 -26.92 8.82 6.81
N VAL A 314 -26.57 7.99 5.82
CA VAL A 314 -27.36 6.83 5.42
C VAL A 314 -26.59 5.54 5.69
N PRO A 315 -27.25 4.44 6.12
CA PRO A 315 -26.58 3.16 6.27
C PRO A 315 -26.00 2.69 4.94
N ARG A 316 -24.80 2.07 4.98
CA ARG A 316 -24.17 1.44 3.82
C ARG A 316 -23.78 -0.01 4.12
N GLN A 317 -23.53 -0.78 3.08
CA GLN A 317 -22.95 -2.11 3.20
C GLN A 317 -21.52 -2.00 3.76
N PRO A 318 -21.15 -2.81 4.77
CA PRO A 318 -19.80 -2.85 5.29
C PRO A 318 -18.85 -3.55 4.30
N SER A 319 -17.56 -3.27 4.46
CA SER A 319 -16.43 -3.95 3.81
C SER A 319 -15.57 -4.67 4.84
N LEU A 320 -14.63 -5.50 4.37
CA LEU A 320 -13.66 -6.13 5.24
C LEU A 320 -12.82 -5.09 6.02
N GLU A 321 -12.57 -3.95 5.39
CA GLU A 321 -11.85 -2.82 5.99
C GLU A 321 -12.57 -2.24 7.22
N ASP A 322 -13.90 -2.13 7.15
CA ASP A 322 -14.70 -1.66 8.29
C ASP A 322 -14.64 -2.66 9.46
N ALA A 323 -14.78 -3.95 9.16
CA ALA A 323 -14.69 -5.00 10.17
C ALA A 323 -13.28 -5.10 10.80
N TYR A 324 -12.24 -4.95 9.98
CA TYR A 324 -10.85 -4.85 10.44
C TYR A 324 -10.67 -3.67 11.39
N ALA A 325 -11.16 -2.48 11.01
CA ALA A 325 -11.08 -1.27 11.83
C ALA A 325 -11.77 -1.46 13.20
N LEU A 326 -12.93 -2.11 13.25
CA LEU A 326 -13.64 -2.42 14.49
C LEU A 326 -12.84 -3.29 15.46
N LEU A 327 -12.00 -4.19 14.95
CA LEU A 327 -11.22 -5.11 15.78
C LEU A 327 -9.86 -4.53 16.22
N THR A 328 -9.25 -3.67 15.40
CA THR A 328 -7.87 -3.23 15.60
C THR A 328 -7.72 -1.79 16.07
N PHE A 329 -8.58 -0.84 15.66
CA PHE A 329 -8.42 0.58 15.99
C PHE A 329 -8.61 0.97 17.46
N PRO A 330 -9.52 0.35 18.25
CA PRO A 330 -9.66 0.69 19.66
C PRO A 330 -8.39 0.51 20.48
N ARG A 331 -7.45 -0.30 19.98
CA ARG A 331 -6.18 -0.64 20.62
C ARG A 331 -4.99 0.19 20.14
N ALA A 332 -5.18 1.04 19.11
CA ALA A 332 -4.12 1.92 18.61
C ALA A 332 -3.67 2.92 19.69
N PRO A 333 -2.36 3.19 19.82
CA PRO A 333 -1.85 4.08 20.85
C PRO A 333 -2.41 5.49 20.69
N LYS A 334 -2.62 6.17 21.85
CA LYS A 334 -3.12 7.55 21.96
C LYS A 334 -2.06 8.56 21.49
N THR A 335 -1.63 8.54 20.26
CA THR A 335 -0.80 9.62 19.72
C THR A 335 -1.71 10.82 19.44
N ALA A 336 -1.63 11.81 20.32
CA ALA A 336 -2.32 13.08 20.15
C ALA A 336 -1.86 13.73 18.84
N ASN A 337 -2.80 14.02 17.96
CA ASN A 337 -2.53 14.70 16.71
C ASN A 337 -2.45 16.22 17.01
N ARG A 338 -1.27 16.74 17.34
CA ARG A 338 -1.06 18.19 17.60
C ARG A 338 -0.92 19.03 16.32
N PHE A 339 -0.97 18.44 15.14
CA PHE A 339 -1.06 19.18 13.87
C PHE A 339 -2.40 19.93 13.70
N ALA A 340 -3.31 19.85 14.67
CA ALA A 340 -4.65 20.44 14.63
C ALA A 340 -4.71 21.91 15.03
N SER A 341 -3.59 22.58 15.30
CA SER A 341 -3.62 24.03 15.56
C SER A 341 -2.76 24.74 14.54
N PRO A 342 -3.36 25.39 13.53
CA PRO A 342 -2.64 26.40 12.76
C PRO A 342 -2.18 27.51 13.73
N PRO A 343 -1.05 28.17 13.50
CA PRO A 343 -0.69 29.35 14.27
C PRO A 343 -1.86 30.33 14.22
N SER A 344 -2.16 30.98 15.35
CA SER A 344 -3.35 31.83 15.57
C SER A 344 -3.62 32.87 14.48
N ASP A 345 -2.59 33.23 13.72
CA ASP A 345 -2.68 34.22 12.63
C ASP A 345 -3.16 33.64 11.29
N ALA A 346 -3.16 32.29 11.14
CA ALA A 346 -3.67 31.62 9.95
C ALA A 346 -5.16 31.23 10.05
N SER A 347 -5.73 31.15 11.26
CA SER A 347 -7.14 30.81 11.48
C SER A 347 -8.08 31.90 10.98
N ASP A 348 -7.70 33.17 11.15
CA ASP A 348 -8.52 34.31 10.69
C ASP A 348 -8.52 34.49 9.17
N ALA A 349 -7.43 34.08 8.49
CA ALA A 349 -7.35 34.10 7.03
C ALA A 349 -8.13 32.93 6.37
N LEU A 350 -8.31 31.81 7.07
CA LEU A 350 -9.05 30.63 6.58
C LEU A 350 -10.56 30.71 6.89
N ALA A 351 -10.95 31.32 8.01
CA ALA A 351 -12.35 31.59 8.34
C ALA A 351 -13.01 32.60 7.38
N ALA A 352 -12.23 33.52 6.83
CA ALA A 352 -12.69 34.50 5.85
C ALA A 352 -12.91 33.95 4.44
N SER A 353 -12.41 32.71 4.12
CA SER A 353 -12.47 32.15 2.78
C SER A 353 -13.59 31.12 2.56
N ALA A 354 -14.52 30.96 3.50
CA ALA A 354 -15.65 30.03 3.35
C ALA A 354 -16.69 30.48 2.28
N ASP A 355 -16.53 31.68 1.70
CA ASP A 355 -17.48 32.28 0.76
C ASP A 355 -16.80 32.80 -0.52
N ASP A 356 -15.58 32.39 -0.85
CA ASP A 356 -14.87 32.94 -2.00
C ASP A 356 -14.45 31.84 -3.00
N THR A 357 -15.08 31.89 -4.17
CA THR A 357 -14.68 31.24 -5.42
C THR A 357 -13.35 31.79 -5.98
N ALA A 358 -12.56 32.52 -5.18
CA ALA A 358 -11.26 33.01 -5.57
C ALA A 358 -10.32 31.79 -5.85
N GLU A 359 -9.78 31.73 -7.03
CA GLU A 359 -8.85 30.70 -7.48
C GLU A 359 -7.63 30.65 -6.55
N ARG A 360 -7.45 29.54 -5.83
CA ARG A 360 -6.24 29.30 -5.03
C ARG A 360 -5.00 29.46 -5.90
N PRO A 361 -3.91 30.10 -5.42
CA PRO A 361 -2.73 30.33 -6.22
C PRO A 361 -2.11 29.00 -6.68
N VAL A 362 -1.67 28.96 -7.93
CA VAL A 362 -0.94 27.84 -8.50
C VAL A 362 0.46 27.81 -7.88
N VAL A 363 0.86 26.68 -7.30
CA VAL A 363 2.17 26.48 -6.66
C VAL A 363 3.07 25.57 -7.48
N ILE A 364 2.49 24.72 -8.35
CA ILE A 364 3.24 23.93 -9.34
C ILE A 364 2.54 24.13 -10.69
N ARG A 365 3.34 24.49 -11.70
CA ARG A 365 2.91 24.50 -13.10
C ARG A 365 3.87 23.66 -13.93
N ALA A 366 3.35 22.64 -14.58
CA ALA A 366 4.05 21.85 -15.58
C ALA A 366 3.40 22.14 -16.94
N ASP A 367 4.18 22.59 -17.92
CA ASP A 367 3.69 22.98 -19.22
C ASP A 367 4.48 22.25 -20.33
N GLY A 368 3.79 21.37 -21.07
CA GLY A 368 4.34 20.60 -22.18
C GLY A 368 5.58 19.79 -21.83
N ILE A 369 5.68 19.30 -20.59
CA ILE A 369 6.90 18.61 -20.13
C ILE A 369 7.05 17.25 -20.81
N ALA A 370 8.26 16.98 -21.26
CA ALA A 370 8.63 15.68 -21.79
C ALA A 370 10.03 15.26 -21.32
N ARG A 371 10.25 13.95 -21.21
CA ARG A 371 11.57 13.39 -20.90
C ARG A 371 11.88 12.17 -21.75
N LYS A 372 13.05 12.22 -22.41
CA LYS A 372 13.61 11.13 -23.21
C LYS A 372 14.91 10.62 -22.58
N PHE A 373 15.14 9.32 -22.65
CA PHE A 373 16.39 8.65 -22.32
C PHE A 373 16.86 7.87 -23.55
N GLY A 374 17.78 8.45 -24.33
CA GLY A 374 18.07 7.94 -25.67
C GLY A 374 16.81 7.95 -26.53
N ASN A 375 16.44 6.81 -27.10
CA ASN A 375 15.23 6.64 -27.90
C ASN A 375 13.95 6.37 -27.07
N PHE A 376 14.09 6.11 -25.76
CA PHE A 376 12.96 5.83 -24.89
C PHE A 376 12.30 7.12 -24.38
N VAL A 377 11.00 7.27 -24.65
CA VAL A 377 10.20 8.40 -24.16
C VAL A 377 9.55 8.00 -22.85
N ALA A 378 10.09 8.50 -21.74
CA ALA A 378 9.57 8.21 -20.40
C ALA A 378 8.37 9.08 -20.00
N VAL A 379 8.33 10.32 -20.50
CA VAL A 379 7.22 11.27 -20.33
C VAL A 379 7.04 12.04 -21.63
N ALA A 380 5.81 12.14 -22.10
CA ALA A 380 5.45 12.81 -23.34
C ALA A 380 4.38 13.87 -23.09
N ASP A 381 4.66 15.10 -23.48
CA ASP A 381 3.73 16.24 -23.56
C ASP A 381 2.70 16.31 -22.41
N THR A 382 3.21 16.44 -21.18
CA THR A 382 2.39 16.43 -19.98
C THR A 382 2.22 17.86 -19.44
N SER A 383 0.98 18.30 -19.26
CA SER A 383 0.64 19.64 -18.71
C SER A 383 -0.37 19.50 -17.59
N PHE A 384 -0.10 20.14 -16.44
CA PHE A 384 -1.01 20.23 -15.31
C PHE A 384 -0.56 21.31 -14.32
N GLU A 385 -1.47 21.68 -13.42
CA GLU A 385 -1.22 22.62 -12.34
C GLU A 385 -1.63 22.01 -11.00
N VAL A 386 -0.91 22.40 -9.94
CA VAL A 386 -1.25 22.09 -8.53
C VAL A 386 -1.45 23.40 -7.79
N ARG A 387 -2.52 23.49 -7.01
CA ARG A 387 -2.92 24.69 -6.28
C ARG A 387 -2.46 24.61 -4.82
N ARG A 388 -2.39 25.76 -4.14
CA ARG A 388 -2.00 25.82 -2.73
C ARG A 388 -2.96 25.05 -1.84
N GLY A 389 -2.41 24.21 -0.94
CA GLY A 389 -3.19 23.34 -0.06
C GLY A 389 -3.92 22.19 -0.75
N GLU A 390 -3.59 21.93 -2.03
CA GLU A 390 -4.13 20.78 -2.79
C GLU A 390 -3.33 19.52 -2.52
N ILE A 391 -4.02 18.39 -2.40
CA ILE A 391 -3.43 17.04 -2.44
C ILE A 391 -3.59 16.52 -3.86
N PHE A 392 -2.48 16.38 -4.58
CA PHE A 392 -2.45 15.98 -5.98
C PHE A 392 -1.80 14.62 -6.17
N GLY A 393 -2.52 13.67 -6.78
CA GLY A 393 -2.08 12.31 -7.02
C GLY A 393 -1.43 12.09 -8.40
N LEU A 394 -0.34 11.33 -8.46
CA LEU A 394 0.24 10.80 -9.70
C LEU A 394 0.05 9.29 -9.73
N LEU A 395 -0.88 8.80 -10.54
CA LEU A 395 -1.24 7.40 -10.66
C LEU A 395 -0.80 6.82 -12.01
N GLY A 396 -0.69 5.51 -12.08
CA GLY A 396 -0.35 4.80 -13.32
C GLY A 396 0.33 3.47 -13.03
N PRO A 397 0.40 2.55 -14.00
CA PRO A 397 1.11 1.28 -13.84
C PRO A 397 2.62 1.48 -13.69
N ASN A 398 3.33 0.41 -13.35
CA ASN A 398 4.78 0.44 -13.26
C ASN A 398 5.39 0.73 -14.64
N GLY A 399 6.33 1.67 -14.69
CA GLY A 399 6.93 2.13 -15.94
C GLY A 399 6.13 3.20 -16.70
N ALA A 400 4.99 3.65 -16.17
CA ALA A 400 4.16 4.69 -16.80
C ALA A 400 4.82 6.07 -16.94
N GLY A 401 5.92 6.32 -16.21
CA GLY A 401 6.60 7.61 -16.18
C GLY A 401 6.40 8.40 -14.89
N LYS A 402 5.60 7.93 -13.93
CA LYS A 402 5.29 8.62 -12.65
C LYS A 402 6.53 9.13 -11.92
N THR A 403 7.46 8.24 -11.59
CA THR A 403 8.70 8.61 -10.89
C THR A 403 9.55 9.59 -11.70
N THR A 404 9.51 9.51 -13.04
CA THR A 404 10.21 10.46 -13.92
C THR A 404 9.58 11.84 -13.83
N THR A 405 8.24 11.92 -13.93
CA THR A 405 7.47 13.18 -13.75
C THR A 405 7.73 13.76 -12.37
N PHE A 406 7.61 12.94 -11.32
CA PHE A 406 7.85 13.34 -9.95
C PHE A 406 9.26 13.91 -9.73
N ARG A 407 10.31 13.25 -10.25
CA ARG A 407 11.69 13.76 -10.16
C ARG A 407 11.91 15.05 -10.93
N MET A 408 11.20 15.26 -12.04
CA MET A 408 11.23 16.53 -12.75
C MET A 408 10.63 17.65 -11.92
N LEU A 409 9.48 17.43 -11.25
CA LEU A 409 8.85 18.40 -10.36
C LEU A 409 9.71 18.75 -9.14
N CYS A 410 10.45 17.79 -8.59
CA CYS A 410 11.40 18.02 -7.49
C CYS A 410 12.70 18.71 -7.95
N GLY A 411 12.88 19.03 -9.24
CA GLY A 411 14.12 19.56 -9.80
C GLY A 411 15.31 18.60 -9.76
N LEU A 412 15.06 17.30 -9.54
CA LEU A 412 16.09 16.24 -9.54
C LEU A 412 16.42 15.78 -10.96
N LEU A 413 15.51 16.00 -11.90
CA LEU A 413 15.67 15.64 -13.30
C LEU A 413 15.24 16.84 -14.17
N VAL A 414 16.05 17.18 -15.18
CA VAL A 414 15.72 18.26 -16.12
C VAL A 414 14.81 17.71 -17.22
N PRO A 415 13.66 18.34 -17.55
CA PRO A 415 12.85 17.93 -18.69
C PRO A 415 13.62 18.12 -20.00
N SER A 416 13.35 17.26 -21.00
CA SER A 416 13.90 17.39 -22.35
C SER A 416 13.18 18.47 -23.15
N LYS A 417 11.90 18.73 -22.83
CA LYS A 417 11.05 19.80 -23.36
C LYS A 417 10.11 20.30 -22.29
N GLY A 418 9.50 21.48 -22.53
CA GLY A 418 8.52 22.10 -21.64
C GLY A 418 9.15 22.87 -20.49
N GLN A 419 8.32 23.40 -19.61
CA GLN A 419 8.71 24.23 -18.46
C GLN A 419 8.08 23.71 -17.20
N ILE A 420 8.79 23.90 -16.07
CA ILE A 420 8.28 23.56 -14.73
C ILE A 420 8.58 24.74 -13.82
N GLU A 421 7.52 25.26 -13.21
CA GLU A 421 7.57 26.25 -12.16
C GLU A 421 7.10 25.63 -10.85
N VAL A 422 7.86 25.80 -9.76
CA VAL A 422 7.55 25.28 -8.43
C VAL A 422 7.77 26.36 -7.40
N ALA A 423 6.78 26.67 -6.59
CA ALA A 423 6.78 27.72 -5.59
C ALA A 423 7.22 29.09 -6.18
N GLY A 424 6.81 29.40 -7.42
CA GLY A 424 7.19 30.64 -8.12
C GLY A 424 8.59 30.63 -8.75
N TYR A 425 9.30 29.50 -8.75
CA TYR A 425 10.64 29.35 -9.32
C TYR A 425 10.66 28.48 -10.57
N ASP A 426 11.21 28.97 -11.67
CA ASP A 426 11.53 28.12 -12.84
C ASP A 426 12.68 27.15 -12.47
N LEU A 427 12.42 25.86 -12.54
CA LEU A 427 13.39 24.81 -12.18
C LEU A 427 14.60 24.74 -13.11
N ARG A 428 14.61 25.42 -14.24
CA ARG A 428 15.80 25.52 -15.11
C ARG A 428 16.82 26.52 -14.59
N THR A 429 16.37 27.61 -13.98
CA THR A 429 17.20 28.74 -13.58
C THR A 429 17.38 28.87 -12.06
N ALA A 430 16.37 28.51 -11.26
CA ALA A 430 16.31 28.80 -9.83
C ALA A 430 16.05 27.57 -8.95
N LYS A 431 16.68 26.43 -9.26
CA LYS A 431 16.49 25.15 -8.53
C LYS A 431 16.72 25.24 -7.02
N ALA A 432 17.70 26.01 -6.60
CA ALA A 432 18.03 26.14 -5.16
C ALA A 432 16.90 26.80 -4.38
N GLY A 433 16.29 27.86 -4.93
CA GLY A 433 15.16 28.54 -4.33
C GLY A 433 13.93 27.63 -4.21
N ALA A 434 13.62 26.89 -5.27
CA ALA A 434 12.53 25.90 -5.25
C ALA A 434 12.77 24.81 -4.20
N ARG A 435 13.98 24.23 -4.15
CA ARG A 435 14.33 23.15 -3.21
C ARG A 435 14.24 23.56 -1.74
N ALA A 436 14.52 24.81 -1.42
CA ALA A 436 14.39 25.34 -0.07
C ALA A 436 12.92 25.34 0.44
N ARG A 437 11.94 25.28 -0.48
CA ARG A 437 10.51 25.30 -0.19
C ARG A 437 9.84 23.94 -0.37
N ILE A 438 10.60 22.90 -0.71
CA ILE A 438 10.15 21.55 -0.97
C ILE A 438 10.58 20.61 0.15
N GLY A 439 9.62 19.88 0.72
CA GLY A 439 9.87 18.66 1.49
C GLY A 439 9.81 17.45 0.56
N TYR A 440 10.68 16.46 0.77
CA TYR A 440 10.73 15.24 -0.03
C TYR A 440 10.84 14.01 0.85
N VAL A 441 9.91 13.07 0.68
CA VAL A 441 9.93 11.76 1.34
C VAL A 441 10.05 10.68 0.26
N ALA A 442 11.18 9.98 0.26
CA ALA A 442 11.48 8.96 -0.75
C ALA A 442 10.80 7.62 -0.42
N GLN A 443 10.52 6.83 -1.46
CA GLN A 443 9.98 5.46 -1.36
C GLN A 443 10.85 4.55 -0.46
N LYS A 444 12.17 4.61 -0.63
CA LYS A 444 13.11 3.83 0.19
C LYS A 444 13.61 4.67 1.33
N PHE A 445 13.78 4.03 2.50
CA PHE A 445 14.44 4.67 3.63
C PHE A 445 15.81 5.21 3.21
N SER A 446 15.90 6.54 3.07
CA SER A 446 17.08 7.25 2.54
C SER A 446 17.82 8.03 3.62
N LEU A 447 17.44 7.86 4.88
CA LEU A 447 18.08 8.51 6.01
C LEU A 447 19.34 7.76 6.46
N TYR A 448 20.14 8.43 7.28
CA TYR A 448 21.40 7.88 7.78
C TYR A 448 21.13 6.83 8.87
N GLY A 449 21.13 5.55 8.50
CA GLY A 449 20.80 4.44 9.40
C GLY A 449 21.71 4.30 10.62
N LYS A 450 22.98 4.76 10.53
CA LYS A 450 23.92 4.77 11.65
C LYS A 450 23.76 5.95 12.62
N LEU A 451 23.05 6.98 12.21
CA LEU A 451 22.73 8.13 13.07
C LEU A 451 21.48 7.82 13.91
N SER A 452 21.37 8.47 15.08
CA SER A 452 20.16 8.42 15.88
C SER A 452 19.02 9.20 15.22
N VAL A 453 17.81 9.05 15.76
CA VAL A 453 16.62 9.82 15.34
C VAL A 453 16.92 11.33 15.42
N GLU A 454 17.40 11.81 16.58
CA GLU A 454 17.73 13.22 16.76
C GLU A 454 18.85 13.68 15.81
N GLN A 455 19.90 12.87 15.62
CA GLN A 455 21.00 13.21 14.74
C GLN A 455 20.54 13.35 13.28
N ASN A 456 19.61 12.53 12.81
CA ASN A 456 19.01 12.70 11.49
C ASN A 456 18.24 14.04 11.40
N LEU A 457 17.34 14.33 12.35
CA LEU A 457 16.60 15.60 12.39
C LEU A 457 17.55 16.81 12.43
N ARG A 458 18.59 16.74 13.24
CA ARG A 458 19.64 17.78 13.35
C ARG A 458 20.39 17.99 12.03
N TYR A 459 20.74 16.91 11.34
CA TYR A 459 21.40 16.98 10.04
C TYR A 459 20.51 17.68 9.01
N PHE A 460 19.25 17.25 8.87
CA PHE A 460 18.33 17.85 7.90
C PHE A 460 18.00 19.30 8.26
N GLY A 461 17.74 19.61 9.53
CA GLY A 461 17.46 20.98 9.96
C GLY A 461 18.62 21.94 9.68
N ARG A 462 19.88 21.49 9.92
CA ARG A 462 21.07 22.28 9.54
C ARG A 462 21.20 22.47 8.03
N SER A 463 20.86 21.47 7.24
CA SER A 463 20.91 21.56 5.78
C SER A 463 19.92 22.61 5.23
N TYR A 464 18.86 22.90 5.97
CA TYR A 464 17.90 23.98 5.67
C TYR A 464 18.21 25.30 6.40
N GLY A 465 19.38 25.42 7.04
CA GLY A 465 19.86 26.68 7.61
C GLY A 465 19.39 26.98 9.04
N PHE A 466 18.88 25.99 9.78
CA PHE A 466 18.50 26.16 11.19
C PHE A 466 19.69 25.81 12.10
N PHE A 467 19.91 26.66 13.13
CA PHE A 467 21.00 26.51 14.09
C PHE A 467 20.53 26.91 15.51
N GLY A 468 21.36 26.56 16.51
CA GLY A 468 21.12 26.95 17.90
C GLY A 468 19.77 26.49 18.46
N GLN A 469 19.15 27.37 19.26
CA GLN A 469 17.88 27.04 19.94
C GLN A 469 16.73 26.81 18.96
N ALA A 470 16.64 27.60 17.87
CA ALA A 470 15.60 27.43 16.85
C ALA A 470 15.64 26.04 16.19
N LEU A 471 16.82 25.45 16.00
CA LEU A 471 16.95 24.07 15.54
C LEU A 471 16.49 23.07 16.60
N GLN A 472 16.88 23.30 17.87
CA GLN A 472 16.49 22.40 18.96
C GLN A 472 14.98 22.38 19.17
N ASP A 473 14.32 23.53 19.14
CA ASP A 473 12.87 23.65 19.27
C ASP A 473 12.13 22.87 18.16
N ARG A 474 12.64 22.96 16.92
CA ARG A 474 12.09 22.19 15.77
C ARG A 474 12.31 20.70 15.91
N ILE A 475 13.44 20.26 16.43
CA ILE A 475 13.73 18.84 16.69
C ILE A 475 12.76 18.32 17.75
N ASP A 476 12.60 19.02 18.87
CA ASP A 476 11.76 18.61 19.96
C ASP A 476 10.28 18.56 19.54
N ALA A 477 9.80 19.55 18.80
CA ALA A 477 8.47 19.54 18.17
C ALA A 477 8.30 18.35 17.21
N SER A 478 9.27 18.09 16.33
CA SER A 478 9.21 16.96 15.39
C SER A 478 9.17 15.61 16.12
N LEU A 479 9.96 15.45 17.19
CA LEU A 479 9.96 14.22 18.00
C LEU A 479 8.59 13.99 18.67
N GLU A 480 7.98 15.03 19.19
CA GLU A 480 6.65 14.97 19.81
C GLU A 480 5.57 14.66 18.78
N ASP A 481 5.53 15.39 17.67
CA ASP A 481 4.53 15.28 16.60
C ASP A 481 4.50 13.90 15.94
N PHE A 482 5.67 13.28 15.81
CA PHE A 482 5.82 11.95 15.20
C PHE A 482 5.90 10.81 16.22
N GLY A 483 5.75 11.07 17.53
CA GLY A 483 5.82 10.06 18.58
C GLY A 483 7.18 9.36 18.65
N LEU A 484 8.25 10.09 18.38
CA LEU A 484 9.64 9.60 18.38
C LEU A 484 10.44 9.99 19.62
N THR A 485 9.83 10.65 20.59
CA THR A 485 10.49 11.18 21.79
C THR A 485 11.24 10.09 22.58
N ASP A 486 10.58 8.95 22.83
CA ASP A 486 11.16 7.81 23.55
C ASP A 486 12.25 7.06 22.75
N ARG A 487 12.41 7.40 21.47
CA ARG A 487 13.37 6.79 20.53
C ARG A 487 14.43 7.77 20.06
N ARG A 488 14.54 8.91 20.72
CA ARG A 488 15.43 10.03 20.38
C ARG A 488 16.86 9.58 20.06
N ASP A 489 17.42 8.73 20.92
CA ASP A 489 18.79 8.25 20.83
C ASP A 489 18.92 6.92 20.08
N THR A 490 17.80 6.32 19.66
CA THR A 490 17.80 5.07 18.91
C THR A 490 18.37 5.28 17.51
N THR A 491 19.26 4.38 17.07
CA THR A 491 19.77 4.42 15.70
C THR A 491 18.66 4.23 14.68
N ALA A 492 18.62 5.06 13.65
CA ALA A 492 17.55 5.03 12.65
C ALA A 492 17.45 3.67 11.92
N GLY A 493 18.60 2.97 11.75
CA GLY A 493 18.64 1.66 11.12
C GLY A 493 17.92 0.55 11.90
N SER A 494 17.84 0.66 13.25
CA SER A 494 17.19 -0.32 14.12
C SER A 494 15.69 -0.05 14.37
N LEU A 495 15.15 1.07 13.87
CA LEU A 495 13.74 1.40 13.99
C LEU A 495 12.87 0.39 13.21
N SER A 496 11.63 0.19 13.68
CA SER A 496 10.59 -0.50 12.91
C SER A 496 10.29 0.24 11.60
N PHE A 497 9.66 -0.43 10.64
CA PHE A 497 9.34 0.17 9.34
C PHE A 497 8.47 1.43 9.50
N GLY A 498 7.43 1.38 10.35
CA GLY A 498 6.57 2.54 10.63
C GLY A 498 7.35 3.71 11.23
N ALA A 499 8.21 3.45 12.24
CA ALA A 499 9.02 4.51 12.86
C ALA A 499 10.07 5.11 11.90
N LYS A 500 10.61 4.31 10.97
CA LYS A 500 11.48 4.81 9.89
C LYS A 500 10.74 5.78 8.98
N ARG A 501 9.50 5.47 8.65
CA ARG A 501 8.64 6.34 7.83
C ARG A 501 8.30 7.63 8.57
N ASP A 502 7.91 7.53 9.85
CA ASP A 502 7.65 8.70 10.68
C ASP A 502 8.88 9.62 10.77
N LEU A 503 10.07 9.07 10.95
CA LEU A 503 11.32 9.83 10.91
C LEU A 503 11.58 10.48 9.55
N SER A 504 11.30 9.76 8.45
CA SER A 504 11.46 10.31 7.09
C SER A 504 10.52 11.51 6.85
N MET A 505 9.27 11.40 7.31
CA MET A 505 8.30 12.50 7.28
C MET A 505 8.76 13.68 8.14
N ALA A 506 9.20 13.43 9.37
CA ALA A 506 9.69 14.46 10.27
C ALA A 506 10.88 15.23 9.66
N CYS A 507 11.83 14.52 9.06
CA CYS A 507 12.97 15.14 8.35
C CYS A 507 12.52 15.97 7.13
N GLY A 508 11.53 15.47 6.37
CA GLY A 508 10.98 16.16 5.21
C GLY A 508 10.20 17.43 5.56
N LEU A 509 9.68 17.52 6.79
CA LEU A 509 8.83 18.62 7.27
C LEU A 509 9.55 19.58 8.21
N ILE A 510 10.79 19.30 8.64
CA ILE A 510 11.50 20.07 9.68
C ILE A 510 11.67 21.56 9.35
N HIS A 511 11.67 21.91 8.07
CA HIS A 511 11.78 23.28 7.57
C HIS A 511 10.44 23.92 7.19
N SER A 512 9.31 23.27 7.47
CA SER A 512 7.95 23.75 7.17
C SER A 512 7.79 24.10 5.67
N PRO A 513 7.92 23.13 4.75
CA PRO A 513 7.87 23.37 3.31
C PRO A 513 6.49 23.85 2.83
N GLU A 514 6.46 24.63 1.75
CA GLU A 514 5.23 25.02 1.05
C GLU A 514 4.64 23.84 0.25
N ILE A 515 5.50 22.94 -0.22
CA ILE A 515 5.14 21.78 -1.04
C ILE A 515 5.82 20.54 -0.49
N LEU A 516 5.04 19.49 -0.25
CA LEU A 516 5.53 18.18 0.20
C LEU A 516 5.38 17.16 -0.92
N PHE A 517 6.47 16.52 -1.29
CA PHE A 517 6.53 15.43 -2.25
C PHE A 517 6.66 14.09 -1.54
N LEU A 518 5.74 13.16 -1.82
CA LEU A 518 5.65 11.84 -1.22
C LEU A 518 5.74 10.76 -2.29
N ASP A 519 6.85 10.04 -2.36
CA ASP A 519 7.07 8.99 -3.35
C ASP A 519 6.76 7.63 -2.72
N GLU A 520 5.53 7.10 -3.01
CA GLU A 520 5.04 5.80 -2.50
C GLU A 520 5.22 5.62 -0.99
N ALA A 521 4.98 6.68 -0.23
CA ALA A 521 5.32 6.75 1.19
C ALA A 521 4.51 5.78 2.07
N THR A 522 3.42 5.20 1.58
CA THR A 522 2.56 4.23 2.28
C THR A 522 2.81 2.79 1.86
N SER A 523 3.72 2.54 0.91
CA SER A 523 4.02 1.19 0.43
C SER A 523 4.46 0.27 1.58
N GLY A 524 3.84 -0.90 1.70
CA GLY A 524 4.08 -1.86 2.78
C GLY A 524 3.54 -1.48 4.15
N ALA A 525 2.75 -0.41 4.27
CA ALA A 525 2.13 -0.03 5.53
C ALA A 525 0.81 -0.77 5.77
N ASP A 526 0.58 -1.20 7.00
CA ASP A 526 -0.73 -1.70 7.42
C ASP A 526 -1.82 -0.61 7.37
N LEU A 527 -3.08 -1.01 7.44
CA LEU A 527 -4.23 -0.10 7.33
C LEU A 527 -4.21 1.00 8.39
N ALA A 528 -3.94 0.69 9.66
CA ALA A 528 -3.95 1.68 10.74
C ALA A 528 -2.85 2.73 10.54
N SER A 529 -1.67 2.28 10.13
CA SER A 529 -0.53 3.14 9.78
C SER A 529 -0.84 4.02 8.57
N ARG A 530 -1.47 3.49 7.51
CA ARG A 530 -1.92 4.27 6.34
C ARG A 530 -2.93 5.33 6.74
N ARG A 531 -3.92 5.00 7.55
CA ARG A 531 -4.95 5.94 8.03
C ARG A 531 -4.34 7.08 8.84
N THR A 532 -3.42 6.76 9.75
CA THR A 532 -2.69 7.77 10.53
C THR A 532 -1.87 8.69 9.64
N PHE A 533 -1.20 8.12 8.64
CA PHE A 533 -0.44 8.88 7.65
C PHE A 533 -1.34 9.86 6.88
N TRP A 534 -2.47 9.40 6.34
CA TRP A 534 -3.38 10.23 5.57
C TRP A 534 -4.07 11.32 6.41
N ARG A 535 -4.34 11.06 7.69
CA ARG A 535 -4.80 12.13 8.61
C ARG A 535 -3.78 13.25 8.74
N ARG A 536 -2.49 12.92 8.84
CA ARG A 536 -1.40 13.92 8.86
C ARG A 536 -1.33 14.70 7.56
N ILE A 537 -1.40 14.02 6.41
CA ILE A 537 -1.40 14.67 5.09
C ILE A 537 -2.58 15.64 4.96
N ASN A 538 -3.77 15.21 5.36
CA ASN A 538 -4.95 16.06 5.36
C ASN A 538 -4.78 17.29 6.26
N ALA A 539 -4.22 17.14 7.45
CA ALA A 539 -3.95 18.27 8.36
C ALA A 539 -2.93 19.25 7.76
N LEU A 540 -1.85 18.75 7.13
CA LEU A 540 -0.87 19.60 6.44
C LEU A 540 -1.50 20.37 5.27
N ALA A 541 -2.33 19.72 4.47
CA ALA A 541 -3.03 20.36 3.37
C ALA A 541 -4.02 21.44 3.86
N ALA A 542 -4.74 21.16 4.95
CA ALA A 542 -5.62 22.15 5.61
C ALA A 542 -4.85 23.36 6.13
N ALA A 543 -3.61 23.16 6.61
CA ALA A 543 -2.69 24.24 7.02
C ALA A 543 -2.04 24.98 5.85
N GLY A 544 -2.36 24.64 4.59
CA GLY A 544 -1.91 25.34 3.39
C GLY A 544 -0.67 24.75 2.72
N THR A 545 -0.13 23.61 3.20
CA THR A 545 0.93 22.87 2.51
C THR A 545 0.33 22.08 1.34
N SER A 546 0.84 22.27 0.13
CA SER A 546 0.42 21.48 -1.03
C SER A 546 1.14 20.14 -1.04
N VAL A 547 0.46 19.06 -1.39
CA VAL A 547 1.03 17.71 -1.34
C VAL A 547 0.94 17.05 -2.71
N VAL A 548 2.07 16.53 -3.21
CA VAL A 548 2.11 15.70 -4.42
C VAL A 548 2.47 14.29 -4.00
N VAL A 549 1.60 13.33 -4.30
CA VAL A 549 1.77 11.94 -3.88
C VAL A 549 1.80 10.98 -5.07
N THR A 550 2.73 10.03 -5.04
CA THR A 550 2.65 8.83 -5.86
C THR A 550 2.23 7.66 -4.97
N THR A 551 1.35 6.80 -5.46
CA THR A 551 0.91 5.62 -4.70
C THR A 551 0.59 4.44 -5.62
N HIS A 552 0.70 3.23 -5.08
CA HIS A 552 0.20 1.99 -5.67
C HIS A 552 -1.14 1.56 -5.07
N PHE A 553 -1.55 2.17 -3.96
CA PHE A 553 -2.85 1.97 -3.36
C PHE A 553 -3.86 2.89 -4.06
N LEU A 554 -4.62 2.37 -5.01
CA LEU A 554 -5.56 3.19 -5.75
C LEU A 554 -6.68 3.79 -4.88
N GLU A 555 -7.03 3.12 -3.78
CA GLU A 555 -7.94 3.67 -2.77
C GLU A 555 -7.46 5.03 -2.21
N GLU A 556 -6.14 5.25 -2.19
CA GLU A 556 -5.57 6.50 -1.70
C GLU A 556 -5.86 7.69 -2.62
N ALA A 557 -6.22 7.45 -3.88
CA ALA A 557 -6.68 8.50 -4.77
C ALA A 557 -7.99 9.15 -4.32
N GLU A 558 -8.80 8.45 -3.51
CA GLU A 558 -10.00 9.05 -2.88
C GLU A 558 -9.64 10.15 -1.86
N TYR A 559 -8.40 10.15 -1.34
CA TYR A 559 -7.89 11.21 -0.45
C TYR A 559 -7.31 12.40 -1.21
N CYS A 560 -7.10 12.28 -2.53
CA CYS A 560 -6.59 13.36 -3.37
C CYS A 560 -7.73 14.31 -3.80
N ASP A 561 -7.47 15.60 -3.82
CA ASP A 561 -8.40 16.57 -4.40
C ASP A 561 -8.52 16.37 -5.92
N ARG A 562 -7.38 16.16 -6.59
CA ARG A 562 -7.29 15.76 -8.00
C ARG A 562 -6.10 14.81 -8.20
N PHE A 563 -6.16 14.04 -9.26
CA PHE A 563 -5.04 13.22 -9.67
C PHE A 563 -4.97 13.05 -11.19
N LEU A 564 -3.80 12.68 -11.68
CA LEU A 564 -3.61 12.27 -13.05
C LEU A 564 -3.29 10.77 -13.15
N ILE A 565 -3.82 10.13 -14.19
CA ILE A 565 -3.46 8.76 -14.58
C ILE A 565 -2.53 8.85 -15.78
N GLN A 566 -1.34 8.25 -15.63
CA GLN A 566 -0.31 8.19 -16.66
C GLN A 566 -0.04 6.75 -17.07
N ASP A 567 0.05 6.47 -18.38
CA ASP A 567 0.55 5.19 -18.92
C ASP A 567 1.43 5.43 -20.15
N ALA A 568 2.49 4.64 -20.30
CA ALA A 568 3.46 4.75 -21.39
C ALA A 568 3.95 6.20 -21.64
N GLY A 569 4.12 6.98 -20.56
CA GLY A 569 4.57 8.36 -20.61
C GLY A 569 3.49 9.39 -20.97
N LYS A 570 2.26 8.99 -21.26
CA LYS A 570 1.14 9.88 -21.64
C LYS A 570 0.14 10.03 -20.51
N VAL A 571 -0.49 11.21 -20.41
CA VAL A 571 -1.63 11.44 -19.49
C VAL A 571 -2.89 10.88 -20.14
N LEU A 572 -3.53 9.93 -19.46
CA LEU A 572 -4.79 9.33 -19.90
C LEU A 572 -6.01 10.00 -19.30
N ALA A 573 -5.91 10.45 -18.05
CA ALA A 573 -6.96 11.20 -17.35
C ALA A 573 -6.34 12.16 -16.35
N LEU A 574 -7.03 13.28 -16.11
CA LEU A 574 -6.72 14.29 -15.09
C LEU A 574 -8.05 14.84 -14.59
N GLY A 575 -8.24 14.89 -13.30
CA GLY A 575 -9.43 15.42 -12.66
C GLY A 575 -9.60 14.97 -11.23
N THR A 576 -10.73 15.28 -10.66
CA THR A 576 -11.21 14.80 -9.36
C THR A 576 -11.54 13.31 -9.43
N PRO A 577 -11.60 12.57 -8.30
CA PRO A 577 -12.02 11.17 -8.27
C PRO A 577 -13.33 10.92 -9.03
N ARG A 578 -14.30 11.82 -8.90
CA ARG A 578 -15.61 11.70 -9.57
C ARG A 578 -15.51 11.88 -11.08
N GLU A 579 -14.79 12.90 -11.55
CA GLU A 579 -14.57 13.14 -12.99
C GLU A 579 -13.87 11.97 -13.65
N VAL A 580 -12.88 11.38 -12.97
CA VAL A 580 -12.17 10.21 -13.47
C VAL A 580 -13.09 8.98 -13.53
N LYS A 581 -13.94 8.75 -12.53
CA LYS A 581 -14.95 7.67 -12.55
C LYS A 581 -15.97 7.89 -13.67
N GLN A 582 -16.44 9.13 -13.89
CA GLN A 582 -17.34 9.47 -14.99
C GLN A 582 -16.70 9.16 -16.36
N ARG A 583 -15.43 9.55 -16.54
CA ARG A 583 -14.67 9.23 -17.75
C ARG A 583 -14.54 7.72 -17.97
N ALA A 584 -14.25 6.97 -16.92
CA ALA A 584 -14.16 5.51 -16.97
C ALA A 584 -15.50 4.86 -17.37
N ALA A 585 -16.62 5.34 -16.82
CA ALA A 585 -17.95 4.84 -17.16
C ALA A 585 -18.27 5.03 -18.65
N VAL A 586 -17.93 6.20 -19.23
CA VAL A 586 -18.10 6.46 -20.66
C VAL A 586 -17.25 5.50 -21.50
N LEU A 587 -15.98 5.30 -21.15
CA LEU A 587 -15.08 4.38 -21.85
C LEU A 587 -15.53 2.92 -21.77
N SER A 588 -16.05 2.50 -20.61
CA SER A 588 -16.58 1.15 -20.40
C SER A 588 -17.85 0.88 -21.19
N ALA A 589 -18.74 1.88 -21.30
CA ALA A 589 -19.96 1.77 -22.10
C ALA A 589 -19.65 1.54 -23.59
N VAL A 590 -18.61 2.20 -24.13
CA VAL A 590 -18.12 1.98 -25.50
C VAL A 590 -17.61 0.54 -25.69
N SER A 591 -17.12 -0.10 -24.61
CA SER A 591 -16.61 -1.49 -24.62
C SER A 591 -17.71 -2.52 -24.33
N GLY A 592 -18.99 -2.12 -24.21
CA GLY A 592 -20.12 -3.01 -23.91
C GLY A 592 -20.25 -3.41 -22.44
N GLN A 593 -19.48 -2.78 -21.54
CA GLN A 593 -19.59 -2.95 -20.09
C GLN A 593 -20.30 -1.74 -19.48
N SER A 594 -21.33 -1.96 -18.69
CA SER A 594 -22.05 -0.87 -17.99
C SER A 594 -21.55 -0.76 -16.56
N LEU A 595 -20.64 0.18 -16.32
CA LEU A 595 -20.18 0.52 -14.98
C LEU A 595 -20.96 1.73 -14.46
N VAL A 596 -21.52 1.60 -13.25
CA VAL A 596 -22.26 2.68 -12.59
C VAL A 596 -21.30 3.50 -11.75
N VAL A 597 -21.19 4.81 -11.99
CA VAL A 597 -20.23 5.74 -11.35
C VAL A 597 -20.25 5.64 -9.83
N ASP A 598 -21.45 5.62 -9.22
CA ASP A 598 -21.60 5.61 -7.75
C ASP A 598 -21.22 4.27 -7.09
N ARG A 599 -21.06 3.20 -7.87
CA ARG A 599 -20.64 1.87 -7.39
C ARG A 599 -19.23 1.49 -7.82
N MET A 600 -18.61 2.30 -8.68
CA MET A 600 -17.30 2.06 -9.25
C MET A 600 -16.22 2.40 -8.24
N SER A 601 -15.29 1.48 -7.97
CA SER A 601 -14.05 1.78 -7.24
C SER A 601 -13.10 2.62 -8.10
N ILE A 602 -12.13 3.29 -7.48
CA ILE A 602 -11.05 3.95 -8.25
C ILE A 602 -10.22 2.92 -9.01
N GLU A 603 -10.07 1.70 -8.48
CA GLU A 603 -9.37 0.62 -9.17
C GLU A 603 -10.07 0.22 -10.47
N ASP A 604 -11.39 0.08 -10.46
CA ASP A 604 -12.16 -0.23 -11.68
C ASP A 604 -12.05 0.90 -12.70
N ALA A 605 -12.14 2.16 -12.24
CA ALA A 605 -11.97 3.33 -13.10
C ALA A 605 -10.57 3.38 -13.72
N PHE A 606 -9.55 3.13 -12.92
CA PHE A 606 -8.15 3.08 -13.37
C PHE A 606 -7.94 2.01 -14.44
N VAL A 607 -8.39 0.79 -14.19
CA VAL A 607 -8.25 -0.32 -15.14
C VAL A 607 -8.97 0.00 -16.44
N ALA A 608 -10.21 0.48 -16.40
CA ALA A 608 -10.98 0.85 -17.59
C ALA A 608 -10.26 1.92 -18.43
N ILE A 609 -9.70 2.94 -17.80
CA ILE A 609 -8.98 4.03 -18.49
C ILE A 609 -7.68 3.53 -19.10
N VAL A 610 -6.88 2.74 -18.36
CA VAL A 610 -5.59 2.23 -18.86
C VAL A 610 -5.80 1.23 -20.00
N GLU A 611 -6.76 0.32 -19.89
CA GLU A 611 -7.08 -0.62 -20.97
C GLU A 611 -7.60 0.09 -22.23
N ALA A 612 -8.46 1.11 -22.08
CA ALA A 612 -8.92 1.90 -23.22
C ALA A 612 -7.76 2.65 -23.88
N GLY A 613 -6.86 3.22 -23.08
CA GLY A 613 -5.66 3.89 -23.57
C GLY A 613 -4.72 2.97 -24.36
N ARG A 614 -4.54 1.73 -23.93
CA ARG A 614 -3.72 0.72 -24.61
C ARG A 614 -4.35 0.25 -25.92
N ARG A 615 -5.67 -0.05 -25.91
CA ARG A 615 -6.41 -0.41 -27.13
C ARG A 615 -6.32 0.66 -28.22
N SER A 616 -6.39 1.94 -27.86
CA SER A 616 -6.26 3.05 -28.81
C SER A 616 -4.83 3.20 -29.40
N GLN A 617 -3.82 2.58 -28.80
CA GLN A 617 -2.44 2.56 -29.30
C GLN A 617 -2.16 1.34 -30.19
N GLU A 618 -2.92 0.25 -30.06
CA GLU A 618 -2.79 -0.98 -30.86
C GLU A 618 -3.53 -0.92 -32.19
N THR A 619 -4.45 0.02 -32.37
CA THR A 619 -5.15 0.26 -33.64
C THR A 619 -4.39 1.36 -34.40
N PRO A 620 -3.50 1.04 -35.38
CA PRO A 620 -2.91 2.05 -36.24
C PRO A 620 -3.99 2.63 -37.13
N SER A 621 -4.13 3.96 -37.13
CA SER A 621 -4.94 4.71 -38.09
C SER A 621 -4.39 4.60 -39.52
#